data_9f06a732e1b6a0db159ede841102b099
#
_entry.id   9f06a732e1b6a0db159ede841102b099
#
_cell.length_a   1.000
_cell.length_b   1.000
_cell.length_c   1.000
_cell.angle_alpha   90.00
_cell.angle_beta   90.00
_cell.angle_gamma   90.00
#
_symmetry.space_group_name_H-M   'P 1'
#
loop_
_entity.id
_entity.type
_entity.pdbx_description
1 polymer ?
#
loop_
_entity_poly.entity_id
_entity_poly.type
_entity_poly.pdbx_seq_one_letter_code
_entity_poly.pdbx_strand_id
1 'polypeptide(L)'
;YDQIGEEVNKTFPQFMLDAFHCPKTRGEVIKAGRELVAIKGLFITKKRYAVLYYDKEGKRTDVEGKPGKIKAMGLDLKRSDTPEFIQNFLSDILEKVLTGATEDDVLAFITEFRTNFKVRPGWEKGSPKRANNVTEYQRKEEKAGRANMPGHVRASINWNTLKRMYDDKYSMNITDGQKVIVC
;
A
#
# COMPACT_ATOMS: atom_id res chain seq x y z
N TYR A 1 -14.84 -24.47 -7.75
CA TYR A 1 -13.54 -23.84 -8.09
C TYR A 1 -12.40 -24.86 -8.08
N ASP A 2 -12.34 -25.76 -7.08
CA ASP A 2 -11.28 -26.77 -6.99
C ASP A 2 -11.32 -27.76 -8.18
N GLN A 3 -12.51 -28.18 -8.61
CA GLN A 3 -12.72 -28.99 -9.80
C GLN A 3 -12.18 -28.34 -11.09
N ILE A 4 -12.34 -27.02 -11.23
CA ILE A 4 -11.77 -26.28 -12.37
C ILE A 4 -10.24 -26.31 -12.33
N GLY A 5 -9.65 -26.12 -11.15
CA GLY A 5 -8.21 -26.20 -10.96
C GLY A 5 -7.66 -27.59 -11.27
N GLU A 6 -8.35 -28.64 -10.86
CA GLU A 6 -7.99 -30.02 -11.18
C GLU A 6 -8.06 -30.31 -12.69
N GLU A 7 -9.10 -29.85 -13.37
CA GLU A 7 -9.25 -30.04 -14.81
C GLU A 7 -8.19 -29.30 -15.60
N VAL A 8 -7.90 -28.04 -15.22
CA VAL A 8 -6.80 -27.26 -15.81
C VAL A 8 -5.47 -27.98 -15.59
N ASN A 9 -5.18 -28.50 -14.41
CA ASN A 9 -3.94 -29.19 -14.11
C ASN A 9 -3.79 -30.51 -14.89
N LYS A 10 -4.89 -31.20 -15.22
CA LYS A 10 -4.86 -32.42 -16.05
C LYS A 10 -4.55 -32.10 -17.51
N THR A 11 -5.11 -31.02 -18.04
CA THR A 11 -4.99 -30.69 -19.47
C THR A 11 -3.77 -29.85 -19.79
N PHE A 12 -3.22 -29.12 -18.82
CA PHE A 12 -2.13 -28.16 -19.01
C PHE A 12 -0.82 -28.77 -19.53
N PRO A 13 -0.35 -29.94 -19.07
CA PRO A 13 0.87 -30.57 -19.61
C PRO A 13 0.78 -30.87 -21.10
N GLN A 14 -0.40 -31.30 -21.58
CA GLN A 14 -0.62 -31.52 -23.00
C GLN A 14 -0.63 -30.23 -23.79
N PHE A 15 -1.33 -29.22 -23.29
CA PHE A 15 -1.33 -27.87 -23.87
C PHE A 15 0.09 -27.29 -24.01
N MET A 16 0.94 -27.45 -22.98
CA MET A 16 2.33 -27.00 -23.01
C MET A 16 3.17 -27.74 -24.03
N LEU A 17 2.92 -29.06 -24.24
CA LEU A 17 3.57 -29.82 -25.28
C LEU A 17 3.16 -29.34 -26.68
N ASP A 18 1.87 -29.17 -26.92
CA ASP A 18 1.33 -28.83 -28.24
C ASP A 18 1.65 -27.38 -28.66
N ALA A 19 1.54 -26.43 -27.74
CA ALA A 19 1.71 -25.00 -28.03
C ALA A 19 3.17 -24.54 -27.95
N PHE A 20 3.99 -25.14 -27.09
CA PHE A 20 5.35 -24.66 -26.79
C PHE A 20 6.43 -25.75 -26.93
N HIS A 21 6.07 -26.94 -27.42
CA HIS A 21 6.98 -28.11 -27.50
C HIS A 21 7.68 -28.44 -26.18
N CYS A 22 7.04 -28.06 -25.05
CA CYS A 22 7.57 -28.32 -23.73
C CYS A 22 7.28 -29.77 -23.30
N PRO A 23 8.28 -30.56 -22.89
CA PRO A 23 8.04 -31.92 -22.41
C PRO A 23 7.01 -31.94 -21.27
N LYS A 24 6.09 -32.95 -21.31
CA LYS A 24 5.00 -33.08 -20.31
C LYS A 24 5.52 -33.04 -18.87
N THR A 25 6.64 -33.65 -18.57
CA THR A 25 7.28 -33.65 -17.25
C THR A 25 7.62 -32.25 -16.74
N ARG A 26 7.91 -31.31 -17.64
CA ARG A 26 8.10 -29.86 -17.28
C ARG A 26 6.78 -29.11 -17.21
N GLY A 27 5.81 -29.48 -18.05
CA GLY A 27 4.47 -28.91 -17.99
C GLY A 27 3.75 -29.21 -16.67
N GLU A 28 4.01 -30.34 -16.05
CA GLU A 28 3.45 -30.76 -14.76
C GLU A 28 3.94 -29.91 -13.56
N VAL A 29 5.03 -29.16 -13.71
CA VAL A 29 5.55 -28.27 -12.66
C VAL A 29 4.64 -27.05 -12.47
N ILE A 30 4.00 -26.61 -13.57
CA ILE A 30 3.10 -25.44 -13.53
C ILE A 30 1.71 -25.92 -13.12
N LYS A 31 1.22 -25.44 -11.99
CA LYS A 31 -0.09 -25.82 -11.45
C LYS A 31 -0.96 -24.61 -11.22
N ALA A 32 -2.22 -24.69 -11.65
CA ALA A 32 -3.27 -23.77 -11.28
C ALA A 32 -3.73 -24.10 -9.84
N GLY A 33 -3.77 -23.09 -8.99
CA GLY A 33 -4.29 -23.20 -7.63
C GLY A 33 -5.28 -22.08 -7.34
N ARG A 34 -6.23 -22.37 -6.46
CA ARG A 34 -7.17 -21.37 -5.98
C ARG A 34 -6.45 -20.45 -4.98
N GLU A 35 -6.30 -19.18 -5.33
CA GLU A 35 -5.67 -18.21 -4.44
C GLU A 35 -6.60 -17.80 -3.29
N LEU A 36 -7.85 -17.42 -3.61
CA LEU A 36 -8.81 -17.00 -2.59
C LEU A 36 -10.27 -17.15 -3.07
N VAL A 37 -11.18 -17.24 -2.10
CA VAL A 37 -12.63 -17.12 -2.35
C VAL A 37 -13.17 -15.93 -1.55
N ALA A 38 -13.79 -15.00 -2.26
CA ALA A 38 -14.36 -13.79 -1.68
C ALA A 38 -15.89 -13.86 -1.63
N ILE A 39 -16.46 -13.25 -0.58
CA ILE A 39 -17.91 -13.09 -0.41
C ILE A 39 -18.39 -11.86 -1.19
N LYS A 40 -17.63 -10.77 -1.08
CA LYS A 40 -17.93 -9.49 -1.73
C LYS A 40 -16.68 -8.87 -2.32
N GLY A 41 -16.84 -8.08 -3.37
CA GLY A 41 -15.75 -7.37 -4.01
C GLY A 41 -16.16 -6.01 -4.55
N LEU A 42 -15.28 -5.04 -4.42
CA LEU A 42 -15.37 -3.72 -5.01
C LEU A 42 -14.28 -3.61 -6.08
N PHE A 43 -14.68 -3.57 -7.35
CA PHE A 43 -13.79 -3.45 -8.50
C PHE A 43 -13.93 -2.04 -9.09
N ILE A 44 -12.87 -1.23 -8.98
CA ILE A 44 -12.89 0.17 -9.42
C ILE A 44 -12.34 0.28 -10.85
N THR A 45 -11.18 -0.32 -11.09
CA THR A 45 -10.52 -0.35 -12.40
C THR A 45 -9.45 -1.45 -12.42
N LYS A 46 -8.80 -1.65 -13.56
CA LYS A 46 -7.69 -2.61 -13.69
C LYS A 46 -6.65 -2.41 -12.60
N LYS A 47 -6.33 -3.46 -11.87
CA LYS A 47 -5.38 -3.47 -10.74
C LYS A 47 -5.80 -2.62 -9.52
N ARG A 48 -7.06 -2.14 -9.47
CA ARG A 48 -7.58 -1.39 -8.32
C ARG A 48 -8.88 -2.02 -7.84
N TYR A 49 -8.79 -2.82 -6.78
CA TYR A 49 -9.93 -3.54 -6.21
C TYR A 49 -9.73 -3.82 -4.72
N ALA A 50 -10.82 -4.09 -4.04
CA ALA A 50 -10.84 -4.64 -2.69
C ALA A 50 -11.83 -5.80 -2.62
N VAL A 51 -11.46 -6.88 -1.96
CA VAL A 51 -12.33 -8.05 -1.77
C VAL A 51 -12.33 -8.48 -0.31
N LEU A 52 -13.50 -8.86 0.18
CA LEU A 52 -13.69 -9.52 1.46
C LEU A 52 -13.65 -11.03 1.21
N TYR A 53 -12.56 -11.69 1.61
CA TYR A 53 -12.36 -13.11 1.39
C TYR A 53 -12.44 -13.90 2.69
N TYR A 54 -13.02 -15.10 2.61
CA TYR A 54 -13.15 -16.03 3.73
C TYR A 54 -12.27 -17.27 3.62
N ASP A 55 -11.69 -17.50 2.43
CA ASP A 55 -10.76 -18.61 2.20
C ASP A 55 -9.55 -18.10 1.40
N LYS A 56 -8.37 -18.50 1.83
CA LYS A 56 -7.12 -18.25 1.13
C LYS A 56 -6.33 -19.55 1.07
N GLU A 57 -6.07 -20.03 -0.15
CA GLU A 57 -5.31 -21.27 -0.42
C GLU A 57 -5.86 -22.47 0.36
N GLY A 58 -7.20 -22.57 0.48
CA GLY A 58 -7.88 -23.65 1.22
C GLY A 58 -7.93 -23.46 2.73
N LYS A 59 -7.42 -22.34 3.27
CA LYS A 59 -7.50 -22.03 4.72
C LYS A 59 -8.58 -21.00 4.97
N ARG A 60 -9.51 -21.36 5.88
CA ARG A 60 -10.58 -20.43 6.31
C ARG A 60 -10.00 -19.27 7.09
N THR A 61 -10.48 -18.07 6.78
CA THR A 61 -10.08 -16.80 7.42
C THR A 61 -11.23 -16.13 8.15
N ASP A 62 -12.45 -16.62 7.95
CA ASP A 62 -13.62 -16.21 8.71
C ASP A 62 -13.58 -16.89 10.10
N VAL A 63 -13.84 -16.10 11.10
CA VAL A 63 -14.00 -16.53 12.49
C VAL A 63 -15.30 -15.98 13.03
N GLU A 64 -15.79 -16.52 14.13
CA GLU A 64 -17.00 -16.04 14.77
C GLU A 64 -16.91 -14.51 15.00
N GLY A 65 -17.91 -13.78 14.50
CA GLY A 65 -17.95 -12.31 14.55
C GLY A 65 -17.15 -11.57 13.49
N LYS A 66 -16.39 -12.28 12.60
CA LYS A 66 -15.67 -11.66 11.45
C LYS A 66 -15.92 -12.46 10.17
N PRO A 67 -16.56 -11.87 9.17
CA PRO A 67 -16.93 -12.57 7.93
C PRO A 67 -15.75 -12.91 7.02
N GLY A 68 -14.54 -12.53 7.38
CA GLY A 68 -13.33 -12.77 6.60
C GLY A 68 -12.28 -11.69 6.76
N LYS A 69 -11.36 -11.61 5.80
CA LYS A 69 -10.30 -10.59 5.74
C LYS A 69 -10.39 -9.79 4.44
N ILE A 70 -9.87 -8.57 4.47
CA ILE A 70 -9.82 -7.71 3.29
C ILE A 70 -8.48 -7.86 2.58
N LYS A 71 -8.54 -8.12 1.26
CA LYS A 71 -7.42 -7.95 0.34
C LYS A 71 -7.71 -6.76 -0.55
N ALA A 72 -6.86 -5.75 -0.49
CA ALA A 72 -6.94 -4.58 -1.35
C ALA A 72 -5.70 -4.48 -2.23
N MET A 73 -5.88 -4.13 -3.49
CA MET A 73 -4.80 -3.92 -4.45
C MET A 73 -4.97 -2.58 -5.17
N GLY A 74 -3.84 -1.88 -5.35
CA GLY A 74 -3.81 -0.60 -6.07
C GLY A 74 -4.52 0.56 -5.37
N LEU A 75 -4.94 0.37 -4.11
CA LEU A 75 -5.51 1.40 -3.26
C LEU A 75 -4.44 1.93 -2.30
N ASP A 76 -4.61 3.15 -1.83
CA ASP A 76 -3.61 3.85 -1.01
C ASP A 76 -3.43 3.30 0.41
N LEU A 77 -4.15 2.22 0.76
CA LEU A 77 -4.10 1.54 2.05
C LEU A 77 -2.72 0.98 2.45
N LYS A 78 -1.87 0.68 1.48
CA LYS A 78 -0.56 0.05 1.71
C LYS A 78 0.60 0.85 1.13
N ARG A 79 0.37 2.08 0.75
CA ARG A 79 1.44 2.92 0.23
C ARG A 79 2.32 3.43 1.37
N SER A 80 3.62 3.33 1.17
CA SER A 80 4.61 3.77 2.16
C SER A 80 4.66 5.30 2.37
N ASP A 81 3.99 6.07 1.52
CA ASP A 81 3.87 7.53 1.59
C ASP A 81 2.50 8.01 2.12
N THR A 82 1.61 7.07 2.48
CA THR A 82 0.36 7.38 3.17
C THR A 82 0.56 7.24 4.69
N PRO A 83 0.18 8.22 5.50
CA PRO A 83 0.25 8.12 6.96
C PRO A 83 -0.53 6.91 7.48
N GLU A 84 -0.01 6.23 8.51
CA GLU A 84 -0.63 5.03 9.09
C GLU A 84 -2.08 5.28 9.53
N PHE A 85 -2.33 6.42 10.13
CA PHE A 85 -3.65 6.85 10.54
C PHE A 85 -4.66 6.90 9.38
N ILE A 86 -4.22 7.37 8.19
CA ILE A 86 -5.04 7.38 6.98
C ILE A 86 -5.22 5.97 6.42
N GLN A 87 -4.17 5.14 6.48
CA GLN A 87 -4.27 3.73 6.04
C GLN A 87 -5.31 2.96 6.86
N ASN A 88 -5.30 3.14 8.18
CA ASN A 88 -6.27 2.52 9.09
C ASN A 88 -7.70 2.99 8.77
N PHE A 89 -7.90 4.29 8.64
CA PHE A 89 -9.20 4.86 8.26
C PHE A 89 -9.73 4.31 6.93
N LEU A 90 -8.88 4.23 5.90
CA LEU A 90 -9.27 3.66 4.61
C LEU A 90 -9.58 2.16 4.70
N SER A 91 -8.86 1.42 5.54
CA SER A 91 -9.14 0.01 5.80
C SER A 91 -10.50 -0.18 6.48
N ASP A 92 -10.79 0.64 7.50
CA ASP A 92 -12.04 0.59 8.24
C ASP A 92 -13.25 0.97 7.36
N ILE A 93 -13.10 1.97 6.49
CA ILE A 93 -14.15 2.31 5.50
C ILE A 93 -14.41 1.12 4.55
N LEU A 94 -13.37 0.51 4.02
CA LEU A 94 -13.54 -0.64 3.13
C LEU A 94 -14.20 -1.82 3.84
N GLU A 95 -13.85 -2.06 5.10
CA GLU A 95 -14.51 -3.08 5.90
C GLU A 95 -16.00 -2.79 6.06
N LYS A 96 -16.37 -1.57 6.44
CA LYS A 96 -17.76 -1.15 6.55
C LYS A 96 -18.54 -1.35 5.25
N VAL A 97 -18.01 -0.87 4.12
CA VAL A 97 -18.66 -1.00 2.80
C VAL A 97 -18.80 -2.46 2.39
N LEU A 98 -17.76 -3.27 2.55
CA LEU A 98 -17.78 -4.68 2.16
C LEU A 98 -18.61 -5.55 3.11
N THR A 99 -18.80 -5.15 4.36
CA THR A 99 -19.69 -5.84 5.31
C THR A 99 -21.15 -5.41 5.20
N GLY A 100 -21.43 -4.34 4.44
CA GLY A 100 -22.80 -3.92 4.11
C GLY A 100 -23.34 -2.81 5.01
N ALA A 101 -22.47 -1.95 5.55
CA ALA A 101 -22.88 -0.74 6.22
C ALA A 101 -23.70 0.16 5.27
N THR A 102 -24.65 0.90 5.83
CA THR A 102 -25.45 1.86 5.08
C THR A 102 -24.64 3.09 4.68
N GLU A 103 -25.13 3.87 3.73
CA GLU A 103 -24.48 5.14 3.35
C GLU A 103 -24.37 6.08 4.55
N ASP A 104 -25.42 6.17 5.36
CA ASP A 104 -25.45 7.02 6.56
C ASP A 104 -24.39 6.60 7.59
N ASP A 105 -24.18 5.29 7.81
CA ASP A 105 -23.13 4.78 8.70
C ASP A 105 -21.73 5.18 8.21
N VAL A 106 -21.50 5.09 6.90
CA VAL A 106 -20.22 5.48 6.29
C VAL A 106 -20.00 6.97 6.37
N LEU A 107 -21.03 7.79 6.11
CA LEU A 107 -20.97 9.25 6.21
C LEU A 107 -20.73 9.71 7.65
N ALA A 108 -21.40 9.08 8.63
CA ALA A 108 -21.16 9.36 10.05
C ALA A 108 -19.70 9.07 10.45
N PHE A 109 -19.19 7.92 10.03
CA PHE A 109 -17.78 7.53 10.28
C PHE A 109 -16.78 8.51 9.64
N ILE A 110 -17.02 8.95 8.40
CA ILE A 110 -16.19 9.96 7.73
C ILE A 110 -16.23 11.29 8.49
N THR A 111 -17.39 11.68 8.99
CA THR A 111 -17.56 12.94 9.72
C THR A 111 -16.81 12.91 11.05
N GLU A 112 -16.92 11.83 11.79
CA GLU A 112 -16.14 11.58 13.01
C GLU A 112 -14.62 11.64 12.73
N PHE A 113 -14.17 10.92 11.70
CA PHE A 113 -12.77 10.94 11.30
C PHE A 113 -12.27 12.34 10.98
N ARG A 114 -13.06 13.14 10.23
CA ARG A 114 -12.69 14.54 9.89
C ARG A 114 -12.55 15.42 11.12
N THR A 115 -13.38 15.22 12.12
CA THR A 115 -13.30 15.94 13.40
C THR A 115 -12.03 15.56 14.15
N ASN A 116 -11.76 14.26 14.29
CA ASN A 116 -10.55 13.76 14.93
C ASN A 116 -9.27 14.16 14.18
N PHE A 117 -9.31 14.19 12.84
CA PHE A 117 -8.18 14.63 12.03
C PHE A 117 -7.78 16.07 12.28
N LYS A 118 -8.74 16.98 12.50
CA LYS A 118 -8.45 18.41 12.72
C LYS A 118 -7.60 18.64 13.98
N VAL A 119 -7.88 17.89 15.04
CA VAL A 119 -7.23 18.07 16.35
C VAL A 119 -5.91 17.32 16.51
N ARG A 120 -5.57 16.42 15.57
CA ARG A 120 -4.30 15.67 15.62
C ARG A 120 -3.10 16.58 15.36
N PRO A 121 -1.95 16.27 15.96
CA PRO A 121 -0.71 17.00 15.72
C PRO A 121 -0.26 16.89 14.25
N GLY A 122 0.45 17.89 13.75
CA GLY A 122 0.90 17.97 12.36
C GLY A 122 1.71 16.76 11.89
N TRP A 123 2.59 16.26 12.75
CA TRP A 123 3.45 15.11 12.42
C TRP A 123 2.68 13.78 12.20
N GLU A 124 1.51 13.62 12.81
CA GLU A 124 0.64 12.46 12.51
C GLU A 124 -0.12 12.63 11.18
N LYS A 125 -0.41 13.87 10.78
CA LYS A 125 -1.13 14.20 9.55
C LYS A 125 -0.23 14.21 8.32
N GLY A 126 1.06 14.41 8.52
CA GLY A 126 2.02 14.56 7.43
C GLY A 126 2.29 13.27 6.67
N SER A 127 2.61 13.41 5.39
CA SER A 127 2.94 12.28 4.51
C SER A 127 4.40 11.86 4.67
N PRO A 128 4.69 10.58 4.96
CA PRO A 128 6.06 10.08 4.95
C PRO A 128 6.64 10.14 3.53
N LYS A 129 7.75 10.82 3.36
CA LYS A 129 8.50 10.89 2.09
C LYS A 129 9.94 10.45 2.31
N ARG A 130 10.53 9.86 1.28
CA ARG A 130 11.95 9.47 1.34
C ARG A 130 12.80 10.61 0.77
N ALA A 131 13.72 11.14 1.59
CA ALA A 131 14.66 12.17 1.18
C ALA A 131 15.82 11.52 0.42
N ASN A 132 15.68 11.41 -0.90
CA ASN A 132 16.71 10.84 -1.77
C ASN A 132 17.58 11.95 -2.38
N ASN A 133 18.88 11.64 -2.59
CA ASN A 133 19.84 12.51 -3.26
C ASN A 133 20.04 13.88 -2.56
N VAL A 134 19.87 13.93 -1.25
CA VAL A 134 20.06 15.17 -0.44
C VAL A 134 21.42 15.78 -0.69
N THR A 135 22.48 14.97 -0.61
CA THR A 135 23.88 15.39 -0.82
C THR A 135 24.13 15.88 -2.24
N GLU A 136 23.55 15.20 -3.25
CA GLU A 136 23.71 15.60 -4.65
C GLU A 136 23.03 16.94 -4.93
N TYR A 137 21.80 17.13 -4.45
CA TYR A 137 21.06 18.39 -4.61
C TYR A 137 21.73 19.53 -3.87
N GLN A 138 22.29 19.30 -2.69
CA GLN A 138 23.05 20.31 -1.96
C GLN A 138 24.27 20.76 -2.76
N ARG A 139 25.06 19.85 -3.32
CA ARG A 139 26.20 20.20 -4.20
C ARG A 139 25.80 20.98 -5.45
N LYS A 140 24.65 20.63 -6.05
CA LYS A 140 24.11 21.37 -7.20
C LYS A 140 23.71 22.78 -6.83
N GLU A 141 23.10 22.96 -5.66
CA GLU A 141 22.70 24.29 -5.16
C GLU A 141 23.90 25.16 -4.85
N GLU A 142 24.96 24.60 -4.22
CA GLU A 142 26.21 25.29 -3.95
C GLU A 142 26.93 25.75 -5.24
N LYS A 143 26.87 24.95 -6.31
CA LYS A 143 27.52 25.27 -7.58
C LYS A 143 26.73 26.23 -8.48
N ALA A 144 25.41 26.10 -8.53
CA ALA A 144 24.54 26.80 -9.49
C ALA A 144 23.58 27.80 -8.83
N GLY A 145 23.68 28.00 -7.52
CA GLY A 145 22.82 28.89 -6.73
C GLY A 145 21.47 28.24 -6.39
N ARG A 146 20.68 27.81 -7.36
CA ARG A 146 19.37 27.19 -7.13
C ARG A 146 19.19 25.94 -7.96
N ALA A 147 19.01 24.77 -7.31
CA ALA A 147 18.69 23.52 -7.98
C ALA A 147 17.16 23.28 -7.99
N ASN A 148 16.64 22.74 -9.09
CA ASN A 148 15.28 22.22 -9.11
C ASN A 148 15.26 20.87 -8.40
N MET A 149 14.59 20.81 -7.23
CA MET A 149 14.51 19.62 -6.40
C MET A 149 13.13 19.47 -5.76
N PRO A 150 12.73 18.25 -5.35
CA PRO A 150 11.49 18.02 -4.61
C PRO A 150 11.45 18.82 -3.31
N GLY A 151 10.27 19.36 -2.94
CA GLY A 151 10.11 20.23 -1.76
C GLY A 151 10.59 19.59 -0.46
N HIS A 152 10.32 18.31 -0.26
CA HIS A 152 10.77 17.58 0.93
C HIS A 152 12.30 17.40 1.01
N VAL A 153 12.99 17.31 -0.13
CA VAL A 153 14.47 17.29 -0.16
C VAL A 153 15.01 18.67 0.18
N ARG A 154 14.41 19.73 -0.34
CA ARG A 154 14.76 21.12 0.01
C ARG A 154 14.57 21.39 1.50
N ALA A 155 13.43 20.94 2.06
CA ALA A 155 13.19 21.05 3.50
C ALA A 155 14.24 20.29 4.32
N SER A 156 14.67 19.13 3.86
CA SER A 156 15.74 18.34 4.50
C SER A 156 17.10 19.06 4.48
N ILE A 157 17.47 19.71 3.38
CA ILE A 157 18.68 20.51 3.26
C ILE A 157 18.61 21.74 4.20
N ASN A 158 17.46 22.43 4.19
CA ASN A 158 17.23 23.57 5.09
C ASN A 158 17.34 23.16 6.56
N TRP A 159 16.74 22.04 6.95
CA TRP A 159 16.87 21.47 8.29
C TRP A 159 18.33 21.26 8.69
N ASN A 160 19.11 20.59 7.85
CA ASN A 160 20.53 20.35 8.10
C ASN A 160 21.35 21.66 8.21
N THR A 161 20.97 22.67 7.43
CA THR A 161 21.59 24.00 7.46
C THR A 161 21.26 24.74 8.75
N LEU A 162 19.98 24.80 9.14
CA LEU A 162 19.55 25.42 10.40
C LEU A 162 20.19 24.73 11.60
N LYS A 163 20.25 23.40 11.61
CA LYS A 163 20.92 22.64 12.66
C LYS A 163 22.38 23.08 12.85
N ARG A 164 23.11 23.27 11.75
CA ARG A 164 24.50 23.77 11.81
C ARG A 164 24.59 25.21 12.29
N MET A 165 23.67 26.07 11.84
CA MET A 165 23.64 27.49 12.22
C MET A 165 23.38 27.71 13.72
N TYR A 166 22.55 26.84 14.31
CA TYR A 166 22.20 26.92 15.73
C TYR A 166 23.04 25.98 16.63
N ASP A 167 24.11 25.35 16.09
CA ASP A 167 24.96 24.36 16.80
C ASP A 167 24.12 23.30 17.54
N ASP A 168 23.04 22.86 16.94
CA ASP A 168 22.16 21.84 17.53
C ASP A 168 22.84 20.45 17.47
N LYS A 169 23.32 19.99 18.64
CA LYS A 169 23.99 18.70 18.81
C LYS A 169 23.02 17.53 19.01
N TYR A 170 21.77 17.79 19.32
CA TYR A 170 20.79 16.78 19.72
C TYR A 170 19.96 16.27 18.55
N SER A 171 19.66 17.10 17.56
CA SER A 171 18.90 16.71 16.39
C SER A 171 19.75 15.92 15.40
N MET A 172 19.14 14.93 14.75
CA MET A 172 19.81 14.14 13.71
C MET A 172 19.88 14.90 12.39
N ASN A 173 20.97 14.73 11.64
CA ASN A 173 21.03 15.14 10.24
C ASN A 173 20.14 14.26 9.39
N ILE A 174 19.47 14.85 8.43
CA ILE A 174 18.72 14.11 7.42
C ILE A 174 19.68 13.72 6.29
N THR A 175 19.87 12.42 6.11
CA THR A 175 20.76 11.84 5.10
C THR A 175 19.97 11.19 3.97
N ASP A 176 20.69 10.81 2.91
CA ASP A 176 20.07 10.14 1.76
C ASP A 176 19.32 8.86 2.15
N GLY A 177 18.11 8.72 1.63
CA GLY A 177 17.26 7.56 1.86
C GLY A 177 16.44 7.57 3.17
N GLN A 178 16.66 8.53 4.06
CA GLN A 178 15.85 8.66 5.28
C GLN A 178 14.40 9.05 4.98
N LYS A 179 13.48 8.54 5.79
CA LYS A 179 12.08 8.96 5.76
C LYS A 179 11.89 10.22 6.60
N VAL A 180 11.25 11.20 6.00
CA VAL A 180 10.83 12.46 6.64
C VAL A 180 9.32 12.60 6.54
N ILE A 181 8.71 13.22 7.53
CA ILE A 181 7.29 13.54 7.53
C ILE A 181 7.11 14.95 6.99
N VAL A 182 6.31 15.08 5.94
CA VAL A 182 5.98 16.37 5.32
C VAL A 182 4.57 16.75 5.75
N CYS A 183 4.46 17.82 6.48
CA CYS A 183 3.21 18.43 6.95
C CYS A 183 2.76 19.53 5.99
#